data_b2be269fa8fc07260ade174b0569ba9c
#
_entry.id   b2be269fa8fc07260ade174b0569ba9c
#
_cell.length_a   1.000
_cell.length_b   1.000
_cell.length_c   1.000
_cell.angle_alpha   90.00
_cell.angle_beta   90.00
_cell.angle_gamma   90.00
#
_symmetry.space_group_name_H-M   'P 1'
#
loop_
_entity.id
_entity.type
_entity.pdbx_description
1 polymer ?
#
loop_
_entity_poly.entity_id
_entity_poly.type
_entity_poly.pdbx_seq_one_letter_code
_entity_poly.pdbx_strand_id
1 'polypeptide(L)'
;LASPYQWNSYTDIAILKIDASGLKSAELGDSSNLKVGQFVVAIGTALGEFRNTVTTGVISGLGRGINAGSVFEGSVERLDDVIQTDAAINPGNSGGPLMNSSGQVIGINVAVAQGAQNVGFAIPINVVKTSLDNFKTTGKFPAKPFLGVQYQMITQQSALLNDVPQGAYIIDVVAESPADKAGIKQDDIIV
;
A
#
# COMPACT_ATOMS: atom_id res chain seq x y z
N LEU A 1 -2.31 -12.17 -24.54
CA LEU A 1 -1.49 -11.21 -23.77
C LEU A 1 -2.44 -10.35 -22.94
N ALA A 2 -2.18 -10.22 -21.64
CA ALA A 2 -2.92 -9.32 -20.78
C ALA A 2 -2.56 -7.88 -21.16
N SER A 3 -3.57 -7.02 -21.32
CA SER A 3 -3.35 -5.59 -21.47
C SER A 3 -3.52 -4.94 -20.11
N PRO A 4 -2.59 -4.10 -19.64
CA PRO A 4 -2.82 -3.31 -18.44
C PRO A 4 -4.04 -2.44 -18.70
N TYR A 5 -5.07 -2.60 -17.87
CA TYR A 5 -6.29 -1.82 -18.06
C TYR A 5 -6.17 -0.46 -17.39
N GLN A 6 -5.66 -0.44 -16.17
CA GLN A 6 -5.22 0.76 -15.44
C GLN A 6 -4.32 0.36 -14.27
N TRP A 7 -3.50 1.30 -13.82
CA TRP A 7 -2.69 1.18 -12.60
C TRP A 7 -2.84 2.45 -11.76
N ASN A 8 -2.63 2.32 -10.47
CA ASN A 8 -2.69 3.42 -9.52
C ASN A 8 -1.41 3.43 -8.70
N SER A 9 -0.56 4.41 -8.96
CA SER A 9 0.71 4.59 -8.26
C SER A 9 0.56 4.82 -6.75
N TYR A 10 -0.57 5.37 -6.31
CA TYR A 10 -0.79 5.66 -4.88
C TYR A 10 -1.16 4.45 -4.03
N THR A 11 -1.69 3.40 -4.64
CA THR A 11 -2.08 2.16 -3.96
C THR A 11 -1.22 0.99 -4.35
N ASP A 12 -0.29 1.17 -5.30
CA ASP A 12 0.54 0.12 -5.91
C ASP A 12 -0.31 -1.06 -6.44
N ILE A 13 -1.50 -0.75 -6.97
CA ILE A 13 -2.44 -1.73 -7.50
C ILE A 13 -2.62 -1.52 -9.00
N ALA A 14 -2.53 -2.60 -9.77
CA ALA A 14 -2.86 -2.63 -11.19
C ALA A 14 -4.03 -3.60 -11.45
N ILE A 15 -4.95 -3.19 -12.31
CA ILE A 15 -6.02 -4.05 -12.82
C ILE A 15 -5.63 -4.50 -14.23
N LEU A 16 -5.64 -5.81 -14.43
CA LEU A 16 -5.37 -6.44 -15.72
C LEU A 16 -6.64 -7.12 -16.21
N LYS A 17 -6.99 -6.90 -17.47
CA LYS A 17 -8.07 -7.63 -18.14
C LYS A 17 -7.47 -8.68 -19.07
N ILE A 18 -7.98 -9.91 -18.99
CA ILE A 18 -7.64 -11.00 -19.89
C ILE A 18 -8.92 -11.50 -20.57
N ASP A 19 -8.79 -11.95 -21.81
CA ASP A 19 -9.86 -12.62 -22.54
C ASP A 19 -9.73 -14.13 -22.29
N ALA A 20 -10.37 -14.61 -21.22
CA ALA A 20 -10.33 -16.00 -20.82
C ALA A 20 -11.67 -16.39 -20.14
N SER A 21 -12.06 -17.64 -20.30
CA SER A 21 -13.26 -18.21 -19.70
C SER A 21 -12.93 -19.46 -18.88
N GLY A 22 -13.84 -19.82 -17.96
CA GLY A 22 -13.69 -21.03 -17.15
C GLY A 22 -12.60 -20.96 -16.06
N LEU A 23 -12.08 -19.78 -15.76
CA LEU A 23 -11.09 -19.59 -14.69
C LEU A 23 -11.76 -19.69 -13.31
N LYS A 24 -11.06 -20.34 -12.38
CA LYS A 24 -11.44 -20.31 -10.97
C LYS A 24 -10.94 -19.00 -10.36
N SER A 25 -11.86 -18.21 -9.81
CA SER A 25 -11.52 -17.00 -9.05
C SER A 25 -11.09 -17.33 -7.63
N ALA A 26 -10.12 -16.58 -7.10
CA ALA A 26 -9.83 -16.61 -5.67
C ALA A 26 -10.95 -15.90 -4.88
N GLU A 27 -11.25 -16.40 -3.69
CA GLU A 27 -12.17 -15.74 -2.78
C GLU A 27 -11.47 -14.58 -2.07
N LEU A 28 -12.08 -13.39 -2.11
CA LEU A 28 -11.55 -12.22 -1.39
C LEU A 28 -12.11 -12.21 0.03
N GLY A 29 -11.22 -12.30 1.01
CA GLY A 29 -11.54 -12.23 2.43
C GLY A 29 -11.88 -10.81 2.92
N ASP A 30 -11.71 -10.58 4.21
CA ASP A 30 -11.90 -9.28 4.86
C ASP A 30 -10.66 -8.95 5.70
N SER A 31 -10.07 -7.78 5.46
CA SER A 31 -8.88 -7.32 6.17
C SER A 31 -9.18 -6.40 7.36
N SER A 32 -10.44 -6.09 7.67
CA SER A 32 -10.80 -5.19 8.78
C SER A 32 -10.65 -5.82 10.16
N ASN A 33 -10.69 -7.16 10.25
CA ASN A 33 -10.66 -7.90 11.52
C ASN A 33 -9.44 -8.81 11.69
N LEU A 34 -8.35 -8.51 10.99
CA LEU A 34 -7.10 -9.27 11.08
C LEU A 34 -6.48 -9.14 12.48
N LYS A 35 -5.76 -10.17 12.91
CA LYS A 35 -5.09 -10.21 14.21
C LYS A 35 -3.63 -10.58 14.06
N VAL A 36 -2.76 -9.94 14.84
CA VAL A 36 -1.36 -10.35 14.98
C VAL A 36 -1.31 -11.79 15.51
N GLY A 37 -0.41 -12.61 14.94
CA GLY A 37 -0.32 -14.05 15.20
C GLY A 37 -1.23 -14.91 14.31
N GLN A 38 -2.11 -14.35 13.51
CA GLN A 38 -2.95 -15.09 12.56
C GLN A 38 -2.09 -15.71 11.46
N PHE A 39 -2.27 -17.02 11.21
CA PHE A 39 -1.56 -17.76 10.17
C PHE A 39 -1.86 -17.23 8.77
N VAL A 40 -0.84 -17.12 7.95
CA VAL A 40 -0.93 -16.68 6.57
C VAL A 40 -0.09 -17.51 5.61
N VAL A 41 -0.49 -17.50 4.35
CA VAL A 41 0.16 -18.15 3.22
C VAL A 41 0.40 -17.13 2.14
N ALA A 42 1.63 -16.93 1.70
CA ALA A 42 1.96 -16.12 0.54
C ALA A 42 2.26 -17.04 -0.67
N ILE A 43 1.70 -16.70 -1.83
CA ILE A 43 1.86 -17.48 -3.05
C ILE A 43 2.42 -16.60 -4.15
N GLY A 44 3.33 -17.15 -4.97
CA GLY A 44 3.89 -16.42 -6.11
C GLY A 44 4.84 -17.25 -6.95
N THR A 45 5.67 -16.57 -7.75
CA THR A 45 6.72 -17.17 -8.56
C THR A 45 8.06 -16.62 -8.09
N ALA A 46 8.58 -17.18 -6.99
CA ALA A 46 9.80 -16.68 -6.37
C ALA A 46 10.96 -16.65 -7.39
N LEU A 47 11.71 -15.55 -7.36
CA LEU A 47 12.86 -15.29 -8.26
C LEU A 47 12.54 -15.35 -9.77
N GLY A 48 11.25 -15.32 -10.14
CA GLY A 48 10.81 -15.42 -11.53
C GLY A 48 10.89 -16.83 -12.15
N GLU A 49 11.48 -17.79 -11.46
CA GLU A 49 11.75 -19.14 -11.95
C GLU A 49 10.92 -20.21 -11.23
N PHE A 50 10.74 -20.06 -9.92
CA PHE A 50 10.05 -21.07 -9.09
C PHE A 50 8.55 -20.80 -9.06
N ARG A 51 7.85 -21.32 -10.07
CA ARG A 51 6.38 -21.20 -10.19
C ARG A 51 5.69 -21.88 -9.00
N ASN A 52 4.59 -21.29 -8.55
CA ASN A 52 3.77 -21.79 -7.44
C ASN A 52 4.56 -21.95 -6.12
N THR A 53 5.53 -21.05 -5.88
CA THR A 53 6.20 -21.00 -4.57
C THR A 53 5.19 -20.60 -3.51
N VAL A 54 5.14 -21.37 -2.45
CA VAL A 54 4.30 -21.14 -1.27
C VAL A 54 5.22 -20.89 -0.09
N THR A 55 5.02 -19.77 0.59
CA THR A 55 5.66 -19.49 1.88
C THR A 55 4.60 -19.27 2.94
N THR A 56 4.91 -19.58 4.19
CA THR A 56 3.96 -19.48 5.31
C THR A 56 4.57 -18.68 6.44
N GLY A 57 3.72 -18.07 7.22
CA GLY A 57 4.09 -17.27 8.39
C GLY A 57 2.85 -16.82 9.15
N VAL A 58 2.99 -15.72 9.86
CA VAL A 58 1.90 -15.10 10.61
C VAL A 58 1.82 -13.61 10.28
N ILE A 59 0.72 -12.98 10.62
CA ILE A 59 0.63 -11.52 10.68
C ILE A 59 1.49 -11.05 11.85
N SER A 60 2.57 -10.33 11.56
CA SER A 60 3.51 -9.80 12.56
C SER A 60 3.14 -8.40 13.03
N GLY A 61 2.34 -7.66 12.26
CA GLY A 61 1.88 -6.31 12.59
C GLY A 61 0.80 -5.82 11.63
N LEU A 62 0.08 -4.79 12.05
CA LEU A 62 -0.99 -4.14 11.29
C LEU A 62 -0.80 -2.63 11.37
N GLY A 63 -1.39 -1.89 10.40
CA GLY A 63 -1.35 -0.42 10.41
C GLY A 63 0.05 0.15 10.24
N ARG A 64 0.94 -0.51 9.49
CA ARG A 64 2.30 -0.05 9.27
C ARG A 64 2.35 0.92 8.09
N GLY A 65 3.08 2.04 8.27
CA GLY A 65 3.49 2.91 7.16
C GLY A 65 4.88 2.50 6.69
N ILE A 66 5.04 2.24 5.39
CA ILE A 66 6.33 1.90 4.79
C ILE A 66 6.64 2.80 3.59
N ASN A 67 7.92 3.04 3.37
CA ASN A 67 8.39 3.62 2.14
C ASN A 67 8.79 2.47 1.20
N ALA A 68 7.96 2.18 0.22
CA ALA A 68 8.26 1.21 -0.83
C ALA A 68 9.07 1.93 -1.92
N GLY A 69 10.33 1.53 -2.10
CA GLY A 69 11.16 2.04 -3.21
C GLY A 69 11.09 1.09 -4.39
N SER A 70 10.66 1.56 -5.55
CA SER A 70 10.91 0.86 -6.79
C SER A 70 12.38 1.10 -7.18
N VAL A 71 13.19 0.04 -7.18
CA VAL A 71 14.60 0.09 -7.60
C VAL A 71 14.72 0.51 -9.08
N PHE A 72 13.63 0.41 -9.85
CA PHE A 72 13.60 0.69 -11.28
C PHE A 72 13.16 2.11 -11.65
N GLU A 73 12.49 2.86 -10.75
CA GLU A 73 11.88 4.16 -11.12
C GLU A 73 12.36 5.35 -10.28
N GLY A 74 13.22 5.15 -9.28
CA GLY A 74 13.75 6.25 -8.46
C GLY A 74 12.68 6.99 -7.63
N SER A 75 11.46 6.47 -7.57
CA SER A 75 10.36 7.00 -6.78
C SER A 75 10.20 6.22 -5.48
N VAL A 76 10.13 6.94 -4.38
CA VAL A 76 9.77 6.36 -3.07
C VAL A 76 8.27 6.53 -2.89
N GLU A 77 7.51 5.45 -2.98
CA GLU A 77 6.09 5.45 -2.68
C GLU A 77 5.88 5.15 -1.20
N ARG A 78 5.04 5.94 -0.56
CA ARG A 78 4.60 5.68 0.82
C ARG A 78 3.32 4.88 0.79
N LEU A 79 3.38 3.66 1.31
CA LEU A 79 2.23 2.82 1.57
C LEU A 79 1.89 2.88 3.06
N ASP A 80 0.69 3.29 3.37
CA ASP A 80 0.17 3.34 4.73
C ASP A 80 -0.78 2.16 4.98
N ASP A 81 -0.94 1.79 6.24
CA ASP A 81 -1.86 0.73 6.71
C ASP A 81 -1.57 -0.66 6.13
N VAL A 82 -0.31 -0.99 5.84
CA VAL A 82 0.03 -2.32 5.32
C VAL A 82 0.03 -3.39 6.42
N ILE A 83 -0.23 -4.63 6.00
CA ILE A 83 -0.08 -5.85 6.80
C ILE A 83 1.40 -6.22 6.80
N GLN A 84 1.99 -6.41 7.98
CA GLN A 84 3.33 -6.98 8.14
C GLN A 84 3.23 -8.49 8.38
N THR A 85 4.13 -9.26 7.74
CA THR A 85 4.22 -10.73 7.92
C THR A 85 5.67 -11.18 7.97
N ASP A 86 5.92 -12.31 8.63
CA ASP A 86 7.19 -13.02 8.59
C ASP A 86 7.21 -14.14 7.52
N ALA A 87 6.09 -14.37 6.82
CA ALA A 87 6.10 -15.19 5.61
C ALA A 87 7.13 -14.61 4.63
N ALA A 88 8.00 -15.46 4.07
CA ALA A 88 9.06 -14.99 3.19
C ALA A 88 8.49 -14.35 1.92
N ILE A 89 8.60 -13.04 1.83
CA ILE A 89 8.28 -12.25 0.64
C ILE A 89 9.61 -11.98 -0.08
N ASN A 90 9.69 -12.36 -1.34
CA ASN A 90 10.88 -12.21 -2.17
C ASN A 90 10.48 -11.69 -3.56
N PRO A 91 11.41 -11.16 -4.37
CA PRO A 91 11.14 -10.86 -5.75
C PRO A 91 10.48 -12.04 -6.46
N GLY A 92 9.31 -11.80 -7.08
CA GLY A 92 8.50 -12.81 -7.78
C GLY A 92 7.26 -13.28 -7.03
N ASN A 93 7.12 -13.11 -5.71
CA ASN A 93 5.83 -13.27 -5.05
C ASN A 93 5.14 -11.92 -4.75
N SER A 94 5.80 -10.80 -5.02
CA SER A 94 5.18 -9.47 -5.07
C SER A 94 4.09 -9.42 -6.14
N GLY A 95 2.93 -8.84 -5.82
CA GLY A 95 1.71 -8.91 -6.63
C GLY A 95 0.89 -10.20 -6.45
N GLY A 96 1.45 -11.22 -5.81
CA GLY A 96 0.75 -12.45 -5.44
C GLY A 96 -0.11 -12.29 -4.19
N PRO A 97 -1.03 -13.23 -3.93
CA PRO A 97 -1.94 -13.15 -2.78
C PRO A 97 -1.24 -13.50 -1.46
N LEU A 98 -1.63 -12.79 -0.41
CA LEU A 98 -1.52 -13.23 0.98
C LEU A 98 -2.87 -13.81 1.39
N MET A 99 -2.88 -15.06 1.83
CA MET A 99 -4.12 -15.80 2.13
C MET A 99 -4.19 -16.18 3.61
N ASN A 100 -5.41 -16.30 4.12
CA ASN A 100 -5.66 -16.85 5.45
C ASN A 100 -5.78 -18.40 5.39
N SER A 101 -5.96 -19.04 6.56
CA SER A 101 -6.13 -20.50 6.68
C SER A 101 -7.40 -21.05 6.02
N SER A 102 -8.37 -20.21 5.69
CA SER A 102 -9.60 -20.57 4.96
C SER A 102 -9.42 -20.49 3.44
N GLY A 103 -8.23 -20.15 2.93
CA GLY A 103 -7.97 -19.99 1.50
C GLY A 103 -8.51 -18.69 0.91
N GLN A 104 -8.84 -17.70 1.74
CA GLN A 104 -9.31 -16.40 1.30
C GLN A 104 -8.13 -15.41 1.21
N VAL A 105 -8.11 -14.60 0.17
CA VAL A 105 -7.11 -13.53 -0.01
C VAL A 105 -7.40 -12.39 0.96
N ILE A 106 -6.46 -12.11 1.86
CA ILE A 106 -6.53 -11.03 2.86
C ILE A 106 -5.61 -9.86 2.55
N GLY A 107 -4.71 -10.02 1.58
CA GLY A 107 -3.81 -8.98 1.11
C GLY A 107 -3.11 -9.34 -0.19
N ILE A 108 -2.43 -8.35 -0.77
CA ILE A 108 -1.54 -8.52 -1.94
C ILE A 108 -0.11 -8.24 -1.49
N ASN A 109 0.79 -9.18 -1.70
CA ASN A 109 2.20 -9.05 -1.32
C ASN A 109 2.87 -7.92 -2.11
N VAL A 110 3.64 -7.03 -1.44
CA VAL A 110 4.24 -5.85 -2.10
C VAL A 110 5.75 -5.87 -2.02
N ALA A 111 6.30 -5.88 -0.82
CA ALA A 111 7.69 -5.51 -0.62
C ALA A 111 8.28 -6.21 0.61
N VAL A 112 9.61 -6.17 0.66
CA VAL A 112 10.41 -6.49 1.86
C VAL A 112 11.10 -5.24 2.35
N ALA A 113 11.26 -5.11 3.67
CA ALA A 113 12.09 -4.07 4.23
C ALA A 113 13.55 -4.29 3.79
N GLN A 114 14.15 -3.29 3.15
CA GLN A 114 15.57 -3.38 2.76
C GLN A 114 16.46 -3.57 4.00
N GLY A 115 17.32 -4.58 3.96
CA GLY A 115 18.25 -4.89 5.06
C GLY A 115 17.64 -5.60 6.26
N ALA A 116 16.33 -5.90 6.26
CA ALA A 116 15.68 -6.70 7.28
C ALA A 116 15.38 -8.12 6.76
N GLN A 117 15.56 -9.11 7.63
CA GLN A 117 15.14 -10.48 7.34
C GLN A 117 13.77 -10.75 7.95
N ASN A 118 12.94 -11.54 7.25
CA ASN A 118 11.61 -11.95 7.73
C ASN A 118 10.65 -10.79 8.03
N VAL A 119 10.76 -9.69 7.28
CA VAL A 119 9.85 -8.54 7.35
C VAL A 119 9.29 -8.28 5.97
N GLY A 120 8.16 -8.89 5.67
CA GLY A 120 7.40 -8.71 4.45
C GLY A 120 6.15 -7.86 4.69
N PHE A 121 5.61 -7.29 3.62
CA PHE A 121 4.43 -6.44 3.67
C PHE A 121 3.42 -6.82 2.59
N ALA A 122 2.14 -6.58 2.90
CA ALA A 122 1.05 -6.78 1.95
C ALA A 122 0.02 -5.65 2.06
N ILE A 123 -0.53 -5.23 0.93
CA ILE A 123 -1.65 -4.28 0.87
C ILE A 123 -2.90 -5.01 1.35
N PRO A 124 -3.67 -4.44 2.31
CA PRO A 124 -4.91 -5.05 2.78
C PRO A 124 -5.93 -5.26 1.66
N ILE A 125 -6.62 -6.40 1.65
CA ILE A 125 -7.55 -6.75 0.58
C ILE A 125 -8.72 -5.78 0.45
N ASN A 126 -9.14 -5.10 1.54
CA ASN A 126 -10.22 -4.13 1.49
C ASN A 126 -9.86 -2.88 0.66
N VAL A 127 -8.57 -2.49 0.62
CA VAL A 127 -8.07 -1.43 -0.27
C VAL A 127 -8.25 -1.86 -1.74
N VAL A 128 -7.93 -3.11 -2.04
CA VAL A 128 -8.09 -3.69 -3.39
C VAL A 128 -9.57 -3.76 -3.78
N LYS A 129 -10.45 -4.21 -2.87
CA LYS A 129 -11.92 -4.25 -3.09
C LYS A 129 -12.45 -2.86 -3.41
N THR A 130 -12.11 -1.86 -2.60
CA THR A 130 -12.55 -0.47 -2.83
C THR A 130 -12.09 0.03 -4.19
N SER A 131 -10.83 -0.24 -4.57
CA SER A 131 -10.28 0.15 -5.87
C SER A 131 -11.00 -0.55 -7.02
N LEU A 132 -11.29 -1.85 -6.88
CA LEU A 132 -11.99 -2.65 -7.87
C LEU A 132 -13.45 -2.22 -8.06
N ASP A 133 -14.16 -1.92 -6.99
CA ASP A 133 -15.56 -1.48 -7.03
C ASP A 133 -15.70 -0.08 -7.64
N ASN A 134 -14.79 0.83 -7.30
CA ASN A 134 -14.71 2.13 -7.98
C ASN A 134 -14.44 1.95 -9.48
N PHE A 135 -13.49 1.09 -9.83
CA PHE A 135 -13.16 0.83 -11.22
C PHE A 135 -14.34 0.24 -11.99
N LYS A 136 -15.07 -0.72 -11.43
CA LYS A 136 -16.29 -1.31 -12.04
C LYS A 136 -17.37 -0.27 -12.28
N THR A 137 -17.51 0.70 -11.37
CA THR A 137 -18.58 1.71 -11.40
C THR A 137 -18.23 2.88 -12.31
N THR A 138 -16.98 3.35 -12.29
CA THR A 138 -16.55 4.59 -12.94
C THR A 138 -15.62 4.38 -14.13
N GLY A 139 -15.08 3.17 -14.30
CA GLY A 139 -14.03 2.86 -15.26
C GLY A 139 -12.66 3.46 -14.90
N LYS A 140 -12.51 3.99 -13.68
CA LYS A 140 -11.28 4.66 -13.22
C LYS A 140 -10.96 4.27 -11.78
N PHE A 141 -9.67 4.32 -11.42
CA PHE A 141 -9.27 4.30 -10.01
C PHE A 141 -9.76 5.56 -9.29
N PRO A 142 -10.07 5.46 -7.98
CA PRO A 142 -10.37 6.64 -7.19
C PRO A 142 -9.16 7.59 -7.22
N ALA A 143 -9.41 8.87 -7.48
CA ALA A 143 -8.38 9.89 -7.32
C ALA A 143 -8.04 10.02 -5.84
N LYS A 144 -6.74 10.00 -5.50
CA LYS A 144 -6.32 10.30 -4.14
C LYS A 144 -6.56 11.79 -3.88
N PRO A 145 -7.19 12.17 -2.77
CA PRO A 145 -7.26 13.56 -2.37
C PRO A 145 -5.85 14.17 -2.33
N PHE A 146 -5.68 15.29 -3.00
CA PHE A 146 -4.41 15.99 -3.09
C PHE A 146 -4.59 17.39 -2.51
N LEU A 147 -3.85 17.71 -1.45
CA LEU A 147 -3.86 19.04 -0.85
C LEU A 147 -2.89 19.98 -1.56
N GLY A 148 -1.73 19.49 -1.93
CA GLY A 148 -0.68 20.24 -2.64
C GLY A 148 0.24 21.02 -1.70
N VAL A 149 0.68 20.38 -0.63
CA VAL A 149 1.67 20.93 0.30
C VAL A 149 2.82 19.98 0.51
N GLN A 150 4.01 20.53 0.75
CA GLN A 150 5.12 19.83 1.39
C GLN A 150 5.12 20.23 2.86
N TYR A 151 5.20 19.25 3.75
CA TYR A 151 5.10 19.51 5.17
C TYR A 151 6.07 18.68 5.99
N GLN A 152 6.37 19.15 7.20
CA GLN A 152 7.09 18.42 8.24
C GLN A 152 6.24 18.39 9.51
N MET A 153 6.09 17.21 10.10
CA MET A 153 5.37 17.10 11.37
C MET A 153 6.18 17.71 12.51
N ILE A 154 5.60 18.66 13.21
CA ILE A 154 6.13 19.20 14.47
C ILE A 154 5.78 18.21 15.57
N THR A 155 6.80 17.55 16.13
CA THR A 155 6.63 16.63 17.26
C THR A 155 6.27 17.41 18.53
N GLN A 156 5.68 16.73 19.53
CA GLN A 156 5.37 17.34 20.82
C GLN A 156 6.59 17.98 21.47
N GLN A 157 7.76 17.36 21.39
CA GLN A 157 9.00 17.88 21.93
C GLN A 157 9.44 19.16 21.20
N SER A 158 9.37 19.18 19.86
CA SER A 158 9.71 20.35 19.06
C SER A 158 8.74 21.50 19.28
N ALA A 159 7.45 21.20 19.44
CA ALA A 159 6.41 22.18 19.74
C ALA A 159 6.69 22.92 21.08
N LEU A 160 7.00 22.16 22.13
CA LEU A 160 7.33 22.71 23.45
C LEU A 160 8.63 23.55 23.44
N LEU A 161 9.65 23.12 22.67
CA LEU A 161 10.93 23.83 22.61
C LEU A 161 10.85 25.16 21.84
N ASN A 162 9.95 25.26 20.86
CA ASN A 162 9.83 26.42 19.98
C ASN A 162 8.59 27.28 20.24
N ASP A 163 7.80 26.95 21.26
CA ASP A 163 6.55 27.63 21.62
C ASP A 163 5.58 27.77 20.43
N VAL A 164 5.41 26.66 19.70
CA VAL A 164 4.50 26.56 18.55
C VAL A 164 3.53 25.38 18.75
N PRO A 165 2.35 25.37 18.11
CA PRO A 165 1.45 24.23 18.17
C PRO A 165 2.06 22.98 17.51
N GLN A 166 1.67 21.81 18.00
CA GLN A 166 1.91 20.54 17.32
C GLN A 166 1.04 20.48 16.06
N GLY A 167 1.61 20.06 14.93
CA GLY A 167 0.87 20.00 13.67
C GLY A 167 1.78 19.79 12.47
N ALA A 168 1.24 20.00 11.27
CA ALA A 168 1.97 19.94 10.03
C ALA A 168 2.49 21.34 9.64
N TYR A 169 3.78 21.58 9.82
CA TYR A 169 4.46 22.80 9.36
C TYR A 169 4.63 22.77 7.86
N ILE A 170 4.12 23.77 7.16
CA ILE A 170 4.14 23.83 5.69
C ILE A 170 5.47 24.40 5.20
N ILE A 171 6.21 23.54 4.49
CA ILE A 171 7.52 23.91 3.91
C ILE A 171 7.32 24.58 2.55
N ASP A 172 6.35 24.09 1.74
CA ASP A 172 6.09 24.59 0.40
C ASP A 172 4.64 24.31 -0.01
N VAL A 173 4.09 25.13 -0.89
CA VAL A 173 2.73 25.01 -1.43
C VAL A 173 2.80 24.92 -2.95
N VAL A 174 2.23 23.86 -3.51
CA VAL A 174 2.18 23.66 -4.97
C VAL A 174 1.22 24.70 -5.59
N ALA A 175 1.72 25.48 -6.55
CA ALA A 175 0.93 26.48 -7.25
C ALA A 175 -0.33 25.87 -7.89
N GLU A 176 -1.46 26.61 -7.84
CA GLU A 176 -2.78 26.22 -8.33
C GLU A 176 -3.39 24.97 -7.65
N SER A 177 -2.76 24.47 -6.59
CA SER A 177 -3.28 23.35 -5.79
C SER A 177 -4.53 23.76 -4.97
N PRO A 178 -5.26 22.80 -4.39
CA PRO A 178 -6.30 23.10 -3.42
C PRO A 178 -5.81 23.92 -2.22
N ALA A 179 -4.59 23.67 -1.73
CA ALA A 179 -3.98 24.43 -0.63
C ALA A 179 -3.73 25.88 -1.02
N ASP A 180 -3.15 26.11 -2.20
CA ASP A 180 -2.91 27.46 -2.73
C ASP A 180 -4.22 28.25 -2.90
N LYS A 181 -5.24 27.62 -3.49
CA LYS A 181 -6.58 28.20 -3.66
C LYS A 181 -7.30 28.46 -2.33
N ALA A 182 -7.00 27.66 -1.29
CA ALA A 182 -7.50 27.87 0.07
C ALA A 182 -6.73 28.96 0.83
N GLY A 183 -5.62 29.46 0.28
CA GLY A 183 -4.79 30.52 0.88
C GLY A 183 -3.78 30.00 1.90
N ILE A 184 -3.50 28.70 1.94
CA ILE A 184 -2.42 28.13 2.75
C ILE A 184 -1.08 28.61 2.17
N LYS A 185 -0.17 28.98 3.05
CA LYS A 185 1.15 29.51 2.68
C LYS A 185 2.26 28.73 3.35
N GLN A 186 3.48 28.91 2.83
CA GLN A 186 4.68 28.50 3.52
C GLN A 186 4.71 29.12 4.94
N ASP A 187 5.25 28.39 5.88
CA ASP A 187 5.34 28.72 7.30
C ASP A 187 4.02 28.61 8.10
N ASP A 188 2.90 28.28 7.46
CA ASP A 188 1.68 27.92 8.18
C ASP A 188 1.84 26.59 8.95
N ILE A 189 1.09 26.43 10.05
CA ILE A 189 0.98 25.18 10.79
C ILE A 189 -0.47 24.72 10.77
N ILE A 190 -0.72 23.58 10.12
CA ILE A 190 -2.04 22.93 10.16
C ILE A 190 -2.11 22.10 11.45
N VAL A 191 -3.05 22.42 12.32
CA VAL A 191 -3.29 21.81 13.63
C VAL A 191 -4.55 20.96 13.62
#